data_c4ffb30cd56708dcff80b64f3e89bcc8
#
_entry.id   c4ffb30cd56708dcff80b64f3e89bcc8
#
_cell.length_a   1.000
_cell.length_b   1.000
_cell.length_c   1.000
_cell.angle_alpha   90.00
_cell.angle_beta   90.00
_cell.angle_gamma   90.00
#
_symmetry.space_group_name_H-M   'P 1'
#
loop_
_entity.id
_entity.type
_entity.pdbx_description
1 polymer ?
#
loop_
_entity_poly.entity_id
_entity_poly.type
_entity_poly.pdbx_seq_one_letter_code
_entity_poly.pdbx_strand_id
1 'polypeptide(L)'
;MAIRFNRSQPGRFRFACLLASALLASCGGDAPSPEAAGPAAASSPASKPAPAPQIDFPETGIAAVALAKWTGDFDGMIERRTIRVLTTHSRTHFFIDRGRQLGLVPDAFKLFEDDLNEKLKTKNLRVHVVIVPVAHGELVPALLEGRGDVVAAGKLITAWRKEQVDFTNPTRTGISIIPVTGPGVPTIANVQDLAGREIYLRQSDAPRAAVDHFNAELARAGKPPVRVRQAPEVLSDEDMIEMVSAGLVPVTLVEDHIAEFWLQVFPDIVLNRAAAVRSDGQTGMMVRKGSPALLAELNAFLARNPEGSLTRNVLLQKYLKSVKYAKPATSEADMKRFRELVGLMRKYGDQYELDYLLMAAQGYQESGLDHGRRSAVGAVGVMQVMPKTGAELKVGDVRQLEPNVHAGVK
;
A
#
# COMPACT_ATOMS: atom_id res chain seq x y z
N MET A 1 -36.11 -2.17 41.65
CA MET A 1 -34.93 -2.80 42.29
C MET A 1 -33.70 -2.26 41.58
N ALA A 2 -33.06 -1.23 42.16
CA ALA A 2 -32.02 -0.46 41.57
C ALA A 2 -30.64 -1.00 42.00
N ILE A 3 -29.75 -1.29 41.07
CA ILE A 3 -28.36 -1.63 41.36
C ILE A 3 -27.46 -0.47 40.89
N ARG A 4 -26.80 0.12 41.90
CA ARG A 4 -25.82 1.23 41.72
C ARG A 4 -24.51 0.70 41.19
N PHE A 5 -23.97 1.35 40.14
CA PHE A 5 -22.58 1.19 39.72
C PHE A 5 -21.67 2.08 40.58
N ASN A 6 -20.63 1.47 41.11
CA ASN A 6 -19.58 2.11 41.89
C ASN A 6 -18.40 2.42 40.97
N ARG A 7 -18.00 3.70 40.95
CA ARG A 7 -16.80 4.20 40.23
C ARG A 7 -15.56 3.97 41.09
N SER A 8 -14.57 3.27 40.61
CA SER A 8 -13.21 3.26 41.19
C SER A 8 -12.23 3.91 40.23
N GLN A 9 -11.41 4.78 40.79
CA GLN A 9 -10.44 5.68 40.14
C GLN A 9 -9.16 4.95 39.67
N PRO A 10 -8.37 5.50 38.70
CA PRO A 10 -7.11 4.91 38.26
C PRO A 10 -5.94 5.34 39.15
N GLY A 11 -5.17 4.34 39.62
CA GLY A 11 -3.95 4.49 40.38
C GLY A 11 -2.77 4.98 39.50
N ARG A 12 -2.13 6.04 39.98
CA ARG A 12 -0.85 6.54 39.45
C ARG A 12 0.30 5.71 40.01
N PHE A 13 1.07 5.04 39.15
CA PHE A 13 2.38 4.48 39.54
C PHE A 13 3.50 5.51 39.25
N ARG A 14 4.14 5.94 40.34
CA ARG A 14 5.39 6.69 40.32
C ARG A 14 6.55 5.70 40.47
N PHE A 15 7.49 5.66 39.54
CA PHE A 15 8.77 5.00 39.73
C PHE A 15 9.78 6.00 40.32
N ALA A 16 10.31 5.65 41.49
CA ALA A 16 11.39 6.38 42.15
C ALA A 16 12.71 5.73 41.77
N CYS A 17 13.67 6.55 41.28
CA CYS A 17 15.05 6.18 41.14
C CYS A 17 15.75 6.22 42.50
N LEU A 18 16.42 5.13 42.88
CA LEU A 18 17.35 5.09 44.01
C LEU A 18 18.76 5.00 43.47
N LEU A 19 19.53 6.04 43.74
CA LEU A 19 21.00 6.09 43.65
C LEU A 19 21.58 5.35 44.87
N ALA A 20 22.53 4.45 44.63
CA ALA A 20 23.43 3.96 45.69
C ALA A 20 24.88 4.15 45.24
N SER A 21 25.53 5.09 45.92
CA SER A 21 26.97 5.31 45.89
C SER A 21 27.64 4.36 46.91
N ALA A 22 28.72 3.68 46.52
CA ALA A 22 29.65 3.07 47.45
C ALA A 22 31.09 3.32 47.00
N LEU A 23 31.76 4.12 47.80
CA LEU A 23 33.24 4.26 47.85
C LEU A 23 33.84 3.01 48.54
N LEU A 24 34.98 2.52 48.04
CA LEU A 24 36.06 2.05 48.89
C LEU A 24 37.40 2.01 48.14
N ALA A 25 38.44 2.34 48.88
CA ALA A 25 39.77 2.76 48.49
C ALA A 25 40.81 1.63 48.36
N SER A 26 41.88 1.99 47.62
CA SER A 26 43.30 1.67 47.89
C SER A 26 43.83 0.23 47.86
N CYS A 27 44.76 -0.04 46.93
CA CYS A 27 46.15 -0.34 47.24
C CYS A 27 46.99 -0.49 45.97
N GLY A 28 48.22 0.03 46.01
CA GLY A 28 49.10 0.25 44.90
C GLY A 28 49.82 -0.99 44.36
N GLY A 29 50.44 -0.79 43.21
CA GLY A 29 51.34 -1.72 42.52
C GLY A 29 51.82 -1.09 41.23
N ASP A 30 53.09 -0.81 41.14
CA ASP A 30 53.81 -0.26 40.00
C ASP A 30 53.63 -1.14 38.74
N ALA A 31 53.34 -0.52 37.61
CA ALA A 31 53.50 -1.13 36.29
C ALA A 31 53.87 -0.08 35.24
N PRO A 32 54.66 -0.43 34.21
CA PRO A 32 55.35 0.50 33.33
C PRO A 32 54.44 1.19 32.34
N SER A 33 54.81 2.43 31.95
CA SER A 33 54.15 3.26 30.95
C SER A 33 53.91 2.55 29.63
N PRO A 34 52.68 2.63 29.06
CA PRO A 34 52.49 2.33 27.66
C PRO A 34 52.69 3.58 26.79
N GLU A 35 53.37 3.34 25.72
CA GLU A 35 53.65 4.18 24.57
C GLU A 35 52.40 4.84 24.01
N ALA A 36 52.52 6.08 23.53
CA ALA A 36 51.44 6.94 23.08
C ALA A 36 50.56 6.31 21.96
N ALA A 37 49.34 5.99 22.28
CA ALA A 37 48.29 5.72 21.29
C ALA A 37 47.81 7.06 20.68
N GLY A 38 47.87 7.17 19.36
CA GLY A 38 47.38 8.30 18.60
C GLY A 38 45.86 8.52 18.81
N PRO A 39 45.36 9.72 18.52
CA PRO A 39 43.97 10.08 18.83
C PRO A 39 42.96 9.20 18.12
N ALA A 40 42.09 8.59 18.91
CA ALA A 40 40.92 7.89 18.39
C ALA A 40 40.07 8.85 17.52
N ALA A 41 39.81 8.44 16.30
CA ALA A 41 38.90 9.17 15.41
C ALA A 41 37.54 9.31 16.09
N ALA A 42 37.15 10.54 16.38
CA ALA A 42 35.83 10.88 16.89
C ALA A 42 34.76 10.42 15.87
N SER A 43 33.88 9.55 16.31
CA SER A 43 32.70 9.19 15.57
C SER A 43 31.87 10.47 15.34
N SER A 44 31.76 10.90 14.09
CA SER A 44 30.85 11.99 13.71
C SER A 44 29.45 11.66 14.17
N PRO A 45 28.72 12.58 14.84
CA PRO A 45 27.34 12.34 15.20
C PRO A 45 26.52 12.19 13.91
N ALA A 46 25.68 11.15 13.87
CA ALA A 46 24.74 10.93 12.78
C ALA A 46 23.95 12.23 12.52
N SER A 47 24.08 12.76 11.32
CA SER A 47 23.36 13.96 10.92
C SER A 47 21.85 13.69 11.03
N LYS A 48 21.19 14.52 11.83
CA LYS A 48 19.72 14.54 11.93
C LYS A 48 19.15 14.61 10.52
N PRO A 49 18.15 13.77 10.13
CA PRO A 49 17.56 13.84 8.80
C PRO A 49 17.09 15.27 8.55
N ALA A 50 17.41 15.80 7.39
CA ALA A 50 16.95 17.12 6.98
C ALA A 50 15.42 17.15 7.06
N PRO A 51 14.81 18.24 7.56
CA PRO A 51 13.36 18.37 7.53
C PRO A 51 12.88 18.24 6.10
N ALA A 52 11.78 17.48 5.90
CA ALA A 52 11.16 17.36 4.60
C ALA A 52 10.91 18.77 4.02
N PRO A 53 11.12 19.00 2.72
CA PRO A 53 10.89 20.30 2.11
C PRO A 53 9.46 20.74 2.41
N GLN A 54 9.31 21.88 3.06
CA GLN A 54 8.01 22.53 3.21
C GLN A 54 7.60 23.01 1.82
N ILE A 55 6.55 22.39 1.28
CA ILE A 55 5.94 22.85 0.02
C ILE A 55 5.00 23.99 0.40
N ASP A 56 5.39 25.21 0.07
CA ASP A 56 4.48 26.36 0.19
C ASP A 56 3.38 26.20 -0.87
N PHE A 57 2.17 25.91 -0.41
CA PHE A 57 1.01 25.83 -1.28
C PHE A 57 0.52 27.25 -1.60
N PRO A 58 0.13 27.51 -2.87
CA PRO A 58 -0.39 28.82 -3.25
C PRO A 58 -1.66 29.15 -2.46
N GLU A 59 -1.71 30.33 -1.86
CA GLU A 59 -2.86 30.81 -1.07
C GLU A 59 -4.09 31.16 -1.94
N THR A 60 -3.92 31.21 -3.27
CA THR A 60 -4.97 31.61 -4.23
C THR A 60 -5.00 30.70 -5.45
N GLY A 61 -6.12 30.68 -6.17
CA GLY A 61 -6.30 29.92 -7.41
C GLY A 61 -6.83 28.50 -7.21
N ILE A 62 -6.85 27.71 -8.28
CA ILE A 62 -7.40 26.34 -8.33
C ILE A 62 -6.70 25.41 -7.30
N ALA A 63 -5.41 25.58 -7.10
CA ALA A 63 -4.65 24.75 -6.16
C ALA A 63 -5.08 25.02 -4.70
N ALA A 64 -5.30 26.27 -4.32
CA ALA A 64 -5.80 26.61 -2.99
C ALA A 64 -7.20 26.04 -2.75
N VAL A 65 -8.10 26.16 -3.72
CA VAL A 65 -9.46 25.59 -3.65
C VAL A 65 -9.42 24.06 -3.60
N ALA A 66 -8.50 23.44 -4.35
CA ALA A 66 -8.34 21.97 -4.36
C ALA A 66 -7.88 21.41 -3.00
N LEU A 67 -7.08 22.18 -2.25
CA LEU A 67 -6.51 21.74 -0.97
C LEU A 67 -7.37 22.14 0.24
N ALA A 68 -8.22 23.16 0.10
CA ALA A 68 -9.10 23.61 1.18
C ALA A 68 -10.15 22.55 1.55
N LYS A 69 -10.35 22.32 2.86
CA LYS A 69 -11.46 21.48 3.33
C LYS A 69 -12.80 22.15 3.05
N TRP A 70 -13.70 21.40 2.43
CA TRP A 70 -15.04 21.89 2.09
C TRP A 70 -16.02 20.73 1.93
N THR A 71 -17.27 20.87 2.38
CA THR A 71 -18.25 19.78 2.49
C THR A 71 -19.64 20.07 1.91
N GLY A 72 -19.78 21.10 1.07
CA GLY A 72 -21.07 21.40 0.42
C GLY A 72 -21.46 20.39 -0.66
N ASP A 73 -22.62 20.63 -1.30
CA ASP A 73 -23.11 19.83 -2.43
C ASP A 73 -22.79 20.51 -3.78
N PHE A 74 -23.34 20.01 -4.86
CA PHE A 74 -23.04 20.30 -6.25
C PHE A 74 -23.09 21.80 -6.60
N ASP A 75 -24.12 22.53 -6.12
CA ASP A 75 -24.27 23.96 -6.42
C ASP A 75 -23.04 24.76 -5.97
N GLY A 76 -22.55 24.54 -4.75
CA GLY A 76 -21.36 25.19 -4.27
C GLY A 76 -20.07 24.72 -4.98
N MET A 77 -20.05 23.52 -5.57
CA MET A 77 -18.97 23.07 -6.46
C MET A 77 -18.97 23.86 -7.77
N ILE A 78 -20.12 24.16 -8.32
CA ILE A 78 -20.29 25.02 -9.50
C ILE A 78 -19.86 26.45 -9.21
N GLU A 79 -20.29 27.03 -8.07
CA GLU A 79 -19.90 28.38 -7.65
C GLU A 79 -18.37 28.54 -7.53
N ARG A 80 -17.70 27.60 -6.84
CA ARG A 80 -16.23 27.58 -6.71
C ARG A 80 -15.52 27.02 -7.94
N ARG A 81 -16.26 26.56 -8.95
CA ARG A 81 -15.77 26.03 -10.24
C ARG A 81 -14.76 24.87 -10.10
N THR A 82 -14.93 24.05 -9.08
CA THR A 82 -14.01 22.96 -8.80
C THR A 82 -14.73 21.76 -8.19
N ILE A 83 -14.51 20.57 -8.78
CA ILE A 83 -14.91 19.27 -8.24
C ILE A 83 -13.63 18.47 -7.98
N ARG A 84 -13.46 17.96 -6.78
CA ARG A 84 -12.25 17.21 -6.38
C ARG A 84 -12.55 15.73 -6.32
N VAL A 85 -11.76 14.95 -7.04
CA VAL A 85 -11.91 13.50 -7.14
C VAL A 85 -10.77 12.81 -6.43
N LEU A 86 -11.08 12.17 -5.32
CA LEU A 86 -10.15 11.33 -4.56
C LEU A 86 -9.97 10.00 -5.30
N THR A 87 -8.72 9.60 -5.46
CA THR A 87 -8.36 8.32 -6.06
C THR A 87 -7.08 7.78 -5.41
N THR A 88 -6.65 6.59 -5.81
CA THR A 88 -5.39 6.00 -5.36
C THR A 88 -4.40 5.89 -6.51
N HIS A 89 -3.11 5.94 -6.21
CA HIS A 89 -2.09 5.61 -7.20
C HIS A 89 -2.27 4.17 -7.68
N SER A 90 -2.26 3.99 -9.01
CA SER A 90 -2.41 2.70 -9.67
C SER A 90 -2.05 2.86 -11.15
N ARG A 91 -1.31 1.90 -11.71
CA ARG A 91 -0.94 1.90 -13.14
C ARG A 91 -2.14 1.76 -14.08
N THR A 92 -3.33 1.49 -13.54
CA THR A 92 -4.58 1.39 -14.30
C THR A 92 -5.54 2.54 -14.02
N HIS A 93 -5.65 2.99 -12.74
CA HIS A 93 -6.63 3.98 -12.33
C HIS A 93 -6.09 5.41 -12.34
N PHE A 94 -4.91 5.65 -11.77
CA PHE A 94 -4.26 6.97 -11.74
C PHE A 94 -2.75 6.86 -11.60
N PHE A 95 -2.03 7.40 -12.55
CA PHE A 95 -0.57 7.54 -12.51
C PHE A 95 -0.11 8.79 -13.26
N ILE A 96 1.14 9.16 -13.04
CA ILE A 96 1.77 10.29 -13.74
C ILE A 96 2.85 9.75 -14.69
N ASP A 97 2.74 10.07 -15.97
CA ASP A 97 3.76 9.77 -16.97
C ASP A 97 4.20 11.05 -17.66
N ARG A 98 5.48 11.40 -17.56
CA ARG A 98 6.10 12.61 -18.14
C ARG A 98 5.31 13.89 -17.83
N GLY A 99 4.89 14.05 -16.56
CA GLY A 99 4.13 15.20 -16.09
C GLY A 99 2.64 15.21 -16.49
N ARG A 100 2.14 14.16 -17.15
CA ARG A 100 0.73 14.02 -17.53
C ARG A 100 0.02 13.05 -16.60
N GLN A 101 -1.15 13.45 -16.12
CA GLN A 101 -2.05 12.55 -15.39
C GLN A 101 -2.71 11.59 -16.39
N LEU A 102 -2.57 10.30 -16.16
CA LEU A 102 -3.11 9.23 -16.99
C LEU A 102 -3.81 8.19 -16.10
N GLY A 103 -4.67 7.38 -16.71
CA GLY A 103 -5.41 6.33 -16.05
C GLY A 103 -6.91 6.43 -16.31
N LEU A 104 -7.63 5.41 -15.89
CA LEU A 104 -9.08 5.33 -16.07
C LEU A 104 -9.81 6.54 -15.44
N VAL A 105 -9.37 6.96 -14.24
CA VAL A 105 -10.03 8.05 -13.50
C VAL A 105 -9.82 9.40 -14.14
N PRO A 106 -8.59 9.87 -14.46
CA PRO A 106 -8.41 11.15 -15.16
C PRO A 106 -9.14 11.25 -16.48
N ASP A 107 -9.08 10.20 -17.31
CA ASP A 107 -9.74 10.22 -18.62
C ASP A 107 -11.26 10.20 -18.49
N ALA A 108 -11.84 9.41 -17.58
CA ALA A 108 -13.28 9.38 -17.33
C ALA A 108 -13.79 10.71 -16.79
N PHE A 109 -13.06 11.32 -15.85
CA PHE A 109 -13.46 12.60 -15.28
C PHE A 109 -13.17 13.79 -16.19
N LYS A 110 -12.27 13.65 -17.15
CA LYS A 110 -12.15 14.63 -18.25
C LYS A 110 -13.41 14.64 -19.13
N LEU A 111 -13.96 13.47 -19.45
CA LEU A 111 -15.24 13.37 -20.16
C LEU A 111 -16.40 13.94 -19.34
N PHE A 112 -16.43 13.66 -18.03
CA PHE A 112 -17.41 14.25 -17.12
C PHE A 112 -17.29 15.77 -17.05
N GLU A 113 -16.08 16.32 -16.96
CA GLU A 113 -15.83 17.76 -16.99
C GLU A 113 -16.35 18.42 -18.26
N ASP A 114 -16.07 17.80 -19.42
CA ASP A 114 -16.48 18.36 -20.70
C ASP A 114 -18.03 18.32 -20.86
N ASP A 115 -18.65 17.20 -20.54
CA ASP A 115 -20.11 17.00 -20.55
C ASP A 115 -20.82 17.98 -19.57
N LEU A 116 -20.29 18.16 -18.37
CA LEU A 116 -20.81 19.13 -17.40
C LEU A 116 -20.73 20.57 -17.91
N ASN A 117 -19.60 20.97 -18.46
CA ASN A 117 -19.40 22.32 -18.95
C ASN A 117 -20.24 22.62 -20.22
N GLU A 118 -20.51 21.61 -21.05
CA GLU A 118 -21.43 21.70 -22.19
C GLU A 118 -22.88 21.92 -21.69
N LYS A 119 -23.33 21.12 -20.71
CA LYS A 119 -24.64 21.24 -20.08
C LYS A 119 -24.86 22.59 -19.42
N LEU A 120 -23.85 23.11 -18.71
CA LEU A 120 -23.87 24.41 -18.04
C LEU A 120 -23.69 25.58 -19.01
N LYS A 121 -23.39 25.31 -20.29
CA LYS A 121 -23.08 26.33 -21.32
C LYS A 121 -21.98 27.31 -20.87
N THR A 122 -20.99 26.79 -20.13
CA THR A 122 -19.89 27.61 -19.66
C THR A 122 -19.01 28.01 -20.85
N LYS A 123 -18.62 29.26 -20.91
CA LYS A 123 -17.67 29.77 -21.94
C LYS A 123 -16.24 29.77 -21.36
N ASN A 124 -15.85 30.90 -20.79
CA ASN A 124 -14.49 31.09 -20.23
C ASN A 124 -14.38 30.66 -18.77
N LEU A 125 -15.49 30.60 -18.05
CA LEU A 125 -15.54 30.27 -16.62
C LEU A 125 -15.95 28.81 -16.42
N ARG A 126 -15.09 27.89 -16.83
CA ARG A 126 -15.34 26.45 -16.72
C ARG A 126 -15.29 25.94 -15.29
N VAL A 127 -16.05 24.91 -15.01
CA VAL A 127 -15.86 24.04 -13.83
C VAL A 127 -14.73 23.06 -14.15
N HIS A 128 -13.77 22.93 -13.24
CA HIS A 128 -12.62 22.04 -13.39
C HIS A 128 -12.73 20.84 -12.46
N VAL A 129 -12.34 19.68 -12.95
CA VAL A 129 -12.16 18.48 -12.12
C VAL A 129 -10.68 18.37 -11.74
N VAL A 130 -10.42 18.26 -10.45
CA VAL A 130 -9.07 18.10 -9.89
C VAL A 130 -8.95 16.70 -9.28
N ILE A 131 -7.99 15.92 -9.77
CA ILE A 131 -7.70 14.60 -9.22
C ILE A 131 -6.76 14.73 -8.03
N VAL A 132 -7.16 14.15 -6.90
CA VAL A 132 -6.42 14.19 -5.62
C VAL A 132 -6.09 12.76 -5.20
N PRO A 133 -4.85 12.28 -5.45
CA PRO A 133 -4.44 10.96 -5.03
C PRO A 133 -4.20 10.91 -3.51
N VAL A 134 -4.69 9.85 -2.88
CA VAL A 134 -4.52 9.55 -1.45
C VAL A 134 -4.24 8.06 -1.25
N ALA A 135 -3.80 7.64 -0.06
CA ALA A 135 -3.67 6.22 0.27
C ALA A 135 -5.06 5.55 0.36
N HIS A 136 -5.11 4.22 0.19
CA HIS A 136 -6.37 3.47 0.18
C HIS A 136 -7.21 3.67 1.45
N GLY A 137 -6.58 3.66 2.63
CA GLY A 137 -7.24 3.88 3.92
C GLY A 137 -7.73 5.31 4.12
N GLU A 138 -7.21 6.27 3.35
CA GLU A 138 -7.60 7.67 3.45
C GLU A 138 -8.80 8.06 2.57
N LEU A 139 -9.23 7.22 1.63
CA LEU A 139 -10.29 7.55 0.69
C LEU A 139 -11.58 8.02 1.39
N VAL A 140 -12.11 7.24 2.34
CA VAL A 140 -13.33 7.59 3.07
C VAL A 140 -13.09 8.71 4.08
N PRO A 141 -12.05 8.67 4.93
CA PRO A 141 -11.74 9.80 5.83
C PRO A 141 -11.55 11.12 5.08
N ALA A 142 -10.80 11.15 4.00
CA ALA A 142 -10.58 12.35 3.19
C ALA A 142 -11.87 12.92 2.58
N LEU A 143 -12.77 12.03 2.13
CA LEU A 143 -14.09 12.42 1.65
C LEU A 143 -14.93 13.08 2.76
N LEU A 144 -14.99 12.44 3.93
CA LEU A 144 -15.78 12.93 5.07
C LEU A 144 -15.21 14.23 5.65
N GLU A 145 -13.89 14.38 5.66
CA GLU A 145 -13.21 15.61 6.08
C GLU A 145 -13.31 16.76 5.06
N GLY A 146 -13.90 16.54 3.90
CA GLY A 146 -14.01 17.54 2.85
C GLY A 146 -12.72 17.86 2.11
N ARG A 147 -11.74 16.92 2.09
CA ARG A 147 -10.53 17.01 1.25
C ARG A 147 -10.79 16.63 -0.23
N GLY A 148 -11.95 16.06 -0.51
CA GLY A 148 -12.46 15.74 -1.83
C GLY A 148 -13.96 15.72 -1.86
N ASP A 149 -14.57 15.61 -3.03
CA ASP A 149 -16.02 15.66 -3.23
C ASP A 149 -16.57 14.31 -3.71
N VAL A 150 -15.76 13.56 -4.48
CA VAL A 150 -16.06 12.24 -5.01
C VAL A 150 -14.88 11.31 -4.72
N VAL A 151 -15.15 10.05 -4.43
CA VAL A 151 -14.13 8.98 -4.48
C VAL A 151 -14.36 8.13 -5.73
N ALA A 152 -13.35 8.05 -6.59
CA ALA A 152 -13.34 7.21 -7.79
C ALA A 152 -12.07 6.35 -7.78
N ALA A 153 -12.15 5.15 -7.20
CA ALA A 153 -11.02 4.25 -7.01
C ALA A 153 -11.42 2.78 -7.17
N GLY A 154 -12.48 2.48 -7.93
CA GLY A 154 -12.94 1.12 -8.18
C GLY A 154 -13.36 0.34 -6.92
N LYS A 155 -13.79 1.02 -5.85
CA LYS A 155 -14.03 0.35 -4.57
C LYS A 155 -15.39 -0.34 -4.51
N LEU A 156 -15.40 -1.54 -3.92
CA LEU A 156 -16.59 -2.34 -3.71
C LEU A 156 -17.62 -1.62 -2.83
N ILE A 157 -18.87 -1.71 -3.25
CA ILE A 157 -20.03 -1.31 -2.46
C ILE A 157 -20.22 -2.35 -1.35
N THR A 158 -20.06 -1.90 -0.10
CA THR A 158 -20.23 -2.74 1.09
C THR A 158 -21.19 -2.11 2.07
N ALA A 159 -21.84 -2.91 2.93
CA ALA A 159 -22.77 -2.41 3.94
C ALA A 159 -22.09 -1.36 4.86
N TRP A 160 -20.92 -1.68 5.39
CA TRP A 160 -20.20 -0.79 6.30
C TRP A 160 -19.78 0.56 5.66
N ARG A 161 -19.48 0.57 4.34
CA ARG A 161 -19.22 1.84 3.62
C ARG A 161 -20.51 2.63 3.41
N LYS A 162 -21.64 1.94 3.08
CA LYS A 162 -22.95 2.59 2.96
C LYS A 162 -23.44 3.26 4.25
N GLU A 163 -22.97 2.81 5.40
CA GLU A 163 -23.25 3.49 6.67
C GLU A 163 -22.61 4.88 6.75
N GLN A 164 -21.50 5.09 6.05
CA GLN A 164 -20.69 6.32 6.12
C GLN A 164 -20.89 7.25 4.92
N VAL A 165 -21.09 6.68 3.73
CA VAL A 165 -21.13 7.41 2.44
C VAL A 165 -22.27 6.90 1.57
N ASP A 166 -22.65 7.69 0.56
CA ASP A 166 -23.55 7.27 -0.50
C ASP A 166 -22.77 6.83 -1.73
N PHE A 167 -23.34 5.88 -2.49
CA PHE A 167 -22.74 5.35 -3.71
C PHE A 167 -23.58 5.74 -4.93
N THR A 168 -22.90 5.99 -6.04
CA THR A 168 -23.54 6.04 -7.36
C THR A 168 -24.14 4.68 -7.71
N ASN A 169 -24.92 4.65 -8.77
CA ASN A 169 -25.24 3.41 -9.47
C ASN A 169 -23.93 2.64 -9.76
N PRO A 170 -23.99 1.30 -9.80
CA PRO A 170 -22.79 0.51 -10.01
C PRO A 170 -22.02 0.91 -11.27
N THR A 171 -20.71 1.06 -11.13
CA THR A 171 -19.80 1.24 -12.27
C THR A 171 -19.38 -0.09 -12.88
N ARG A 172 -19.41 -1.17 -12.11
CA ARG A 172 -19.22 -2.56 -12.57
C ARG A 172 -19.98 -3.50 -11.64
N THR A 173 -20.46 -4.61 -12.21
CA THR A 173 -21.20 -5.67 -11.51
C THR A 173 -20.56 -7.04 -11.73
N GLY A 174 -21.00 -8.07 -10.99
CA GLY A 174 -20.55 -9.45 -11.16
C GLY A 174 -19.09 -9.66 -10.74
N ILE A 175 -18.58 -8.91 -9.77
CA ILE A 175 -17.19 -8.97 -9.32
C ILE A 175 -17.02 -10.07 -8.29
N SER A 176 -16.01 -10.92 -8.47
CA SER A 176 -15.58 -11.90 -7.48
C SER A 176 -14.26 -11.48 -6.83
N ILE A 177 -14.13 -11.71 -5.52
CA ILE A 177 -12.87 -11.57 -4.80
C ILE A 177 -12.23 -12.94 -4.72
N ILE A 178 -11.08 -13.09 -5.36
CA ILE A 178 -10.38 -14.37 -5.51
C ILE A 178 -9.00 -14.34 -4.87
N PRO A 179 -8.53 -15.48 -4.34
CA PRO A 179 -7.13 -15.62 -3.95
C PRO A 179 -6.23 -15.66 -5.18
N VAL A 180 -5.14 -14.88 -5.12
CA VAL A 180 -4.03 -14.93 -6.08
C VAL A 180 -2.82 -15.47 -5.36
N THR A 181 -2.20 -16.51 -5.92
CA THR A 181 -1.01 -17.16 -5.38
C THR A 181 0.17 -17.04 -6.33
N GLY A 182 1.37 -17.05 -5.77
CA GLY A 182 2.63 -16.98 -6.51
C GLY A 182 3.21 -18.35 -6.83
N PRO A 183 4.38 -18.38 -7.48
CA PRO A 183 5.12 -19.61 -7.80
C PRO A 183 5.41 -20.44 -6.55
N GLY A 184 5.23 -21.75 -6.65
CA GLY A 184 5.51 -22.69 -5.56
C GLY A 184 4.48 -22.74 -4.42
N VAL A 185 3.47 -21.87 -4.45
CA VAL A 185 2.36 -21.92 -3.50
C VAL A 185 1.32 -22.95 -3.99
N PRO A 186 0.91 -23.93 -3.15
CA PRO A 186 -0.11 -24.89 -3.54
C PRO A 186 -1.42 -24.20 -3.92
N THR A 187 -2.04 -24.68 -5.00
CA THR A 187 -3.34 -24.19 -5.50
C THR A 187 -4.41 -24.22 -4.39
N ILE A 188 -5.26 -23.22 -4.37
CA ILE A 188 -6.40 -23.11 -3.48
C ILE A 188 -7.64 -23.52 -4.26
N ALA A 189 -8.09 -24.76 -4.10
CA ALA A 189 -9.20 -25.30 -4.87
C ALA A 189 -10.58 -24.84 -4.40
N ASN A 190 -10.68 -24.49 -3.12
CA ASN A 190 -11.91 -23.98 -2.50
C ASN A 190 -11.58 -23.04 -1.33
N VAL A 191 -12.55 -22.28 -0.84
CA VAL A 191 -12.33 -21.30 0.22
C VAL A 191 -11.82 -21.92 1.54
N GLN A 192 -12.14 -23.19 1.80
CA GLN A 192 -11.70 -23.91 3.00
C GLN A 192 -10.19 -24.17 3.02
N ASP A 193 -9.54 -24.19 1.85
CA ASP A 193 -8.09 -24.37 1.71
C ASP A 193 -7.31 -23.12 2.14
N LEU A 194 -7.99 -22.01 2.44
CA LEU A 194 -7.39 -20.83 3.06
C LEU A 194 -7.10 -21.04 4.56
N ALA A 195 -7.70 -22.05 5.21
CA ALA A 195 -7.52 -22.32 6.64
C ALA A 195 -6.02 -22.50 6.99
N GLY A 196 -5.53 -21.75 7.97
CA GLY A 196 -4.14 -21.76 8.42
C GLY A 196 -3.14 -21.06 7.47
N ARG A 197 -3.58 -20.61 6.30
CA ARG A 197 -2.70 -19.88 5.38
C ARG A 197 -2.49 -18.44 5.82
N GLU A 198 -1.38 -17.86 5.40
CA GLU A 198 -1.07 -16.44 5.55
C GLU A 198 -1.51 -15.70 4.29
N ILE A 199 -2.25 -14.62 4.46
CA ILE A 199 -2.69 -13.73 3.38
C ILE A 199 -2.33 -12.28 3.70
N TYR A 200 -2.04 -11.49 2.65
CA TYR A 200 -1.70 -10.07 2.78
C TYR A 200 -2.86 -9.21 2.30
N LEU A 201 -3.36 -8.32 3.19
CA LEU A 201 -4.45 -7.39 2.90
C LEU A 201 -4.19 -6.07 3.59
N ARG A 202 -4.61 -4.96 2.96
CA ARG A 202 -4.69 -3.66 3.63
C ARG A 202 -5.85 -3.68 4.63
N GLN A 203 -5.77 -2.84 5.65
CA GLN A 203 -6.85 -2.71 6.64
C GLN A 203 -8.15 -2.20 6.00
N SER A 204 -8.04 -1.31 5.00
CA SER A 204 -9.17 -0.71 4.28
C SER A 204 -9.80 -1.63 3.22
N ASP A 205 -9.25 -2.81 2.95
CA ASP A 205 -9.73 -3.70 1.91
C ASP A 205 -11.08 -4.33 2.26
N ALA A 206 -11.98 -4.36 1.30
CA ALA A 206 -13.29 -5.00 1.46
C ALA A 206 -13.22 -6.50 1.79
N PRO A 207 -12.27 -7.29 1.25
CA PRO A 207 -12.06 -8.68 1.63
C PRO A 207 -11.78 -8.91 3.10
N ARG A 208 -11.27 -7.92 3.84
CA ARG A 208 -10.93 -8.06 5.25
C ARG A 208 -12.12 -8.55 6.08
N ALA A 209 -13.28 -7.90 5.95
CA ALA A 209 -14.49 -8.30 6.66
C ALA A 209 -14.98 -9.71 6.28
N ALA A 210 -14.80 -10.12 5.02
CA ALA A 210 -15.13 -11.46 4.57
C ALA A 210 -14.22 -12.51 5.23
N VAL A 211 -12.92 -12.23 5.35
CA VAL A 211 -11.96 -13.11 6.01
C VAL A 211 -12.24 -13.19 7.52
N ASP A 212 -12.58 -12.09 8.17
CA ASP A 212 -12.93 -12.09 9.59
C ASP A 212 -14.19 -12.95 9.87
N HIS A 213 -15.20 -12.85 9.00
CA HIS A 213 -16.38 -13.72 9.05
C HIS A 213 -16.02 -15.20 8.84
N PHE A 214 -15.22 -15.50 7.83
CA PHE A 214 -14.75 -16.86 7.52
C PHE A 214 -13.92 -17.44 8.68
N ASN A 215 -13.07 -16.63 9.33
CA ASN A 215 -12.34 -17.05 10.52
C ASN A 215 -13.25 -17.43 11.68
N ALA A 216 -14.38 -16.75 11.85
CA ALA A 216 -15.39 -17.15 12.84
C ALA A 216 -16.03 -18.52 12.50
N GLU A 217 -16.22 -18.83 11.22
CA GLU A 217 -16.70 -20.15 10.78
C GLU A 217 -15.64 -21.24 10.99
N LEU A 218 -14.39 -20.97 10.65
CA LEU A 218 -13.27 -21.88 10.87
C LEU A 218 -13.12 -22.22 12.36
N ALA A 219 -13.25 -21.24 13.24
CA ALA A 219 -13.19 -21.45 14.70
C ALA A 219 -14.30 -22.39 15.19
N ARG A 220 -15.54 -22.22 14.68
CA ARG A 220 -16.66 -23.13 14.99
C ARG A 220 -16.42 -24.56 14.49
N ALA A 221 -15.68 -24.69 13.39
CA ALA A 221 -15.31 -25.97 12.79
C ALA A 221 -14.01 -26.58 13.38
N GLY A 222 -13.39 -25.95 14.38
CA GLY A 222 -12.13 -26.41 14.98
C GLY A 222 -10.93 -26.36 14.02
N LYS A 223 -11.02 -25.54 12.96
CA LYS A 223 -9.95 -25.36 11.96
C LYS A 223 -9.07 -24.17 12.31
N PRO A 224 -7.80 -24.16 11.90
CA PRO A 224 -6.90 -23.02 12.10
C PRO A 224 -7.41 -21.79 11.32
N PRO A 225 -7.34 -20.57 11.90
CA PRO A 225 -7.77 -19.36 11.22
C PRO A 225 -6.84 -19.00 10.07
N VAL A 226 -7.35 -18.26 9.08
CA VAL A 226 -6.56 -17.53 8.11
C VAL A 226 -5.78 -16.43 8.84
N ARG A 227 -4.48 -16.38 8.64
CA ARG A 227 -3.61 -15.37 9.26
C ARG A 227 -3.47 -14.19 8.33
N VAL A 228 -4.09 -13.07 8.69
CA VAL A 228 -3.99 -11.84 7.90
C VAL A 228 -2.79 -11.03 8.35
N ARG A 229 -1.80 -10.85 7.44
CA ARG A 229 -0.75 -9.84 7.60
C ARG A 229 -1.18 -8.55 6.94
N GLN A 230 -1.00 -7.46 7.66
CA GLN A 230 -1.42 -6.15 7.18
C GLN A 230 -0.42 -5.61 6.16
N ALA A 231 -0.92 -5.29 4.97
CA ALA A 231 -0.18 -4.57 3.95
C ALA A 231 -0.28 -3.05 4.18
N PRO A 232 0.76 -2.28 3.82
CA PRO A 232 0.71 -0.82 3.83
C PRO A 232 -0.39 -0.27 2.91
N GLU A 233 -1.10 0.77 3.39
CA GLU A 233 -2.22 1.39 2.66
C GLU A 233 -1.82 2.13 1.37
N VAL A 234 -0.53 2.38 1.17
CA VAL A 234 0.01 3.02 -0.04
C VAL A 234 0.20 2.05 -1.20
N LEU A 235 0.23 0.72 -0.94
CA LEU A 235 0.37 -0.28 -1.99
C LEU A 235 -0.93 -0.39 -2.78
N SER A 236 -0.80 -0.44 -4.10
CA SER A 236 -1.93 -0.72 -5.01
C SER A 236 -2.23 -2.24 -5.09
N ASP A 237 -3.31 -2.61 -5.77
CA ASP A 237 -3.64 -4.03 -5.99
C ASP A 237 -2.58 -4.69 -6.88
N GLU A 238 -2.06 -3.96 -7.87
CA GLU A 238 -0.95 -4.42 -8.71
C GLU A 238 0.35 -4.61 -7.94
N ASP A 239 0.68 -3.74 -6.97
CA ASP A 239 1.87 -3.91 -6.14
C ASP A 239 1.76 -5.20 -5.32
N MET A 240 0.57 -5.49 -4.77
CA MET A 240 0.30 -6.74 -4.05
C MET A 240 0.43 -7.96 -4.96
N ILE A 241 -0.06 -7.89 -6.20
CA ILE A 241 0.07 -8.96 -7.20
C ILE A 241 1.54 -9.13 -7.62
N GLU A 242 2.28 -8.03 -7.82
CA GLU A 242 3.71 -8.06 -8.13
C GLU A 242 4.51 -8.73 -7.00
N MET A 243 4.19 -8.41 -5.73
CA MET A 243 4.80 -9.07 -4.56
C MET A 243 4.48 -10.57 -4.52
N VAL A 244 3.27 -10.98 -4.89
CA VAL A 244 2.88 -12.39 -5.02
C VAL A 244 3.69 -13.07 -6.12
N SER A 245 3.78 -12.49 -7.31
CA SER A 245 4.58 -12.97 -8.43
C SER A 245 6.06 -13.09 -8.07
N ALA A 246 6.58 -12.12 -7.32
CA ALA A 246 7.95 -12.12 -6.82
C ALA A 246 8.21 -13.14 -5.69
N GLY A 247 7.16 -13.77 -5.14
CA GLY A 247 7.27 -14.69 -4.01
C GLY A 247 7.49 -13.99 -2.66
N LEU A 248 7.36 -12.66 -2.61
CA LEU A 248 7.44 -11.86 -1.37
C LEU A 248 6.28 -12.15 -0.44
N VAL A 249 5.09 -12.34 -0.98
CA VAL A 249 3.91 -12.72 -0.22
C VAL A 249 3.29 -13.98 -0.83
N PRO A 250 2.78 -14.92 -0.03
CA PRO A 250 2.27 -16.18 -0.55
C PRO A 250 0.91 -16.02 -1.24
N VAL A 251 0.02 -15.22 -0.67
CA VAL A 251 -1.38 -15.07 -1.11
C VAL A 251 -1.84 -13.64 -0.86
N THR A 252 -2.58 -13.09 -1.82
CA THR A 252 -3.42 -11.89 -1.63
C THR A 252 -4.82 -12.15 -2.16
N LEU A 253 -5.79 -11.30 -1.79
CA LEU A 253 -7.16 -11.35 -2.30
C LEU A 253 -7.42 -10.09 -3.12
N VAL A 254 -7.80 -10.27 -4.38
CA VAL A 254 -8.09 -9.15 -5.29
C VAL A 254 -9.36 -9.42 -6.11
N GLU A 255 -9.87 -8.40 -6.73
CA GLU A 255 -10.97 -8.51 -7.68
C GLU A 255 -10.54 -9.29 -8.91
N ASP A 256 -11.38 -10.23 -9.37
CA ASP A 256 -11.09 -11.17 -10.45
C ASP A 256 -10.65 -10.47 -11.75
N HIS A 257 -11.33 -9.40 -12.14
CA HIS A 257 -11.02 -8.66 -13.35
C HIS A 257 -9.66 -7.90 -13.25
N ILE A 258 -9.25 -7.49 -12.05
CA ILE A 258 -7.92 -6.91 -11.81
C ILE A 258 -6.86 -8.01 -11.92
N ALA A 259 -7.10 -9.15 -11.28
CA ALA A 259 -6.20 -10.31 -11.37
C ALA A 259 -6.04 -10.80 -12.82
N GLU A 260 -7.13 -10.86 -13.61
CA GLU A 260 -7.11 -11.22 -15.04
C GLU A 260 -6.25 -10.26 -15.88
N PHE A 261 -6.36 -8.97 -15.63
CA PHE A 261 -5.53 -7.99 -16.33
C PHE A 261 -4.05 -8.20 -16.00
N TRP A 262 -3.71 -8.34 -14.71
CA TRP A 262 -2.32 -8.44 -14.28
C TRP A 262 -1.69 -9.82 -14.56
N LEU A 263 -2.48 -10.88 -14.78
CA LEU A 263 -1.98 -12.16 -15.27
C LEU A 263 -1.24 -12.02 -16.62
N GLN A 264 -1.61 -11.03 -17.47
CA GLN A 264 -0.92 -10.74 -18.73
C GLN A 264 0.49 -10.14 -18.51
N VAL A 265 0.73 -9.56 -17.34
CA VAL A 265 1.99 -8.92 -16.94
C VAL A 265 2.83 -9.85 -16.08
N PHE A 266 2.18 -10.60 -15.19
CA PHE A 266 2.77 -11.55 -14.25
C PHE A 266 2.24 -12.97 -14.53
N PRO A 267 2.75 -13.67 -15.56
CA PRO A 267 2.21 -14.95 -16.00
C PRO A 267 2.40 -16.11 -15.00
N ASP A 268 3.26 -15.90 -14.00
CA ASP A 268 3.57 -16.91 -12.97
C ASP A 268 2.55 -16.96 -11.82
N ILE A 269 1.59 -16.02 -11.76
CA ILE A 269 0.57 -16.04 -10.71
C ILE A 269 -0.54 -17.04 -11.07
N VAL A 270 -1.20 -17.56 -10.03
CA VAL A 270 -2.35 -18.46 -10.18
C VAL A 270 -3.59 -17.80 -9.62
N LEU A 271 -4.64 -17.74 -10.45
CA LEU A 271 -5.94 -17.19 -10.10
C LEU A 271 -6.85 -18.31 -9.57
N ASN A 272 -7.09 -18.36 -8.27
CA ASN A 272 -7.86 -19.43 -7.64
C ASN A 272 -9.37 -19.09 -7.62
N ARG A 273 -10.01 -19.05 -8.80
CA ARG A 273 -11.39 -18.58 -8.98
C ARG A 273 -12.43 -19.40 -8.20
N ALA A 274 -12.22 -20.73 -8.09
CA ALA A 274 -13.13 -21.61 -7.35
C ALA A 274 -13.13 -21.36 -5.84
N ALA A 275 -12.10 -20.68 -5.34
CA ALA A 275 -11.96 -20.30 -3.93
C ALA A 275 -12.38 -18.84 -3.65
N ALA A 276 -13.27 -18.28 -4.47
CA ALA A 276 -13.76 -16.91 -4.26
C ALA A 276 -14.33 -16.74 -2.84
N VAL A 277 -13.84 -15.73 -2.12
CA VAL A 277 -14.33 -15.39 -0.77
C VAL A 277 -15.59 -14.50 -0.83
N ARG A 278 -15.88 -13.95 -1.99
CA ARG A 278 -17.09 -13.17 -2.30
C ARG A 278 -17.36 -13.24 -3.79
N SER A 279 -18.65 -13.31 -4.14
CA SER A 279 -19.16 -13.22 -5.53
C SER A 279 -20.23 -12.12 -5.63
N ASP A 280 -20.59 -11.77 -6.85
CA ASP A 280 -21.62 -10.77 -7.17
C ASP A 280 -21.38 -9.38 -6.56
N GLY A 281 -20.11 -9.03 -6.38
CA GLY A 281 -19.70 -7.71 -5.95
C GLY A 281 -20.02 -6.64 -6.99
N GLN A 282 -20.17 -5.40 -6.51
CA GLN A 282 -20.39 -4.22 -7.34
C GLN A 282 -19.44 -3.12 -6.89
N THR A 283 -18.88 -2.37 -7.84
CA THR A 283 -18.14 -1.14 -7.53
C THR A 283 -18.97 0.10 -7.83
N GLY A 284 -18.67 1.19 -7.16
CA GLY A 284 -19.32 2.49 -7.38
C GLY A 284 -18.42 3.64 -6.92
N MET A 285 -18.72 4.84 -7.39
CA MET A 285 -18.13 6.05 -6.87
C MET A 285 -18.82 6.41 -5.54
N MET A 286 -18.07 7.00 -4.60
CA MET A 286 -18.61 7.43 -3.30
C MET A 286 -18.73 8.95 -3.22
N VAL A 287 -19.81 9.42 -2.62
CA VAL A 287 -20.02 10.83 -2.26
C VAL A 287 -20.38 10.93 -0.77
N ARG A 288 -20.22 12.10 -0.16
CA ARG A 288 -20.69 12.32 1.21
C ARG A 288 -22.22 12.15 1.28
N LYS A 289 -22.69 11.63 2.41
CA LYS A 289 -24.13 11.72 2.73
C LYS A 289 -24.56 13.20 2.74
N GLY A 290 -25.75 13.47 2.23
CA GLY A 290 -26.22 14.84 2.07
C GLY A 290 -25.69 15.58 0.84
N SER A 291 -25.18 14.83 -0.16
CA SER A 291 -24.80 15.38 -1.48
C SER A 291 -25.69 14.83 -2.60
N PRO A 292 -27.04 14.97 -2.53
CA PRO A 292 -27.95 14.36 -3.49
C PRO A 292 -27.82 14.94 -4.91
N ALA A 293 -27.49 16.23 -5.05
CA ALA A 293 -27.34 16.87 -6.34
C ALA A 293 -26.10 16.37 -7.08
N LEU A 294 -24.96 16.24 -6.39
CA LEU A 294 -23.76 15.63 -6.95
C LEU A 294 -24.00 14.16 -7.33
N LEU A 295 -24.66 13.41 -6.45
CA LEU A 295 -24.99 12.01 -6.71
C LEU A 295 -25.88 11.85 -7.96
N ALA A 296 -26.88 12.72 -8.10
CA ALA A 296 -27.76 12.71 -9.28
C ALA A 296 -26.99 13.04 -10.57
N GLU A 297 -26.06 14.00 -10.54
CA GLU A 297 -25.26 14.37 -11.71
C GLU A 297 -24.31 13.24 -12.13
N LEU A 298 -23.62 12.61 -11.18
CA LEU A 298 -22.77 11.45 -11.45
C LEU A 298 -23.57 10.27 -12.02
N ASN A 299 -24.77 10.00 -11.48
CA ASN A 299 -25.63 8.94 -11.99
C ASN A 299 -26.17 9.25 -13.40
N ALA A 300 -26.46 10.51 -13.68
CA ALA A 300 -26.87 10.94 -15.03
C ALA A 300 -25.71 10.76 -16.03
N PHE A 301 -24.47 11.07 -15.65
CA PHE A 301 -23.28 10.82 -16.46
C PHE A 301 -23.08 9.31 -16.72
N LEU A 302 -23.20 8.47 -15.69
CA LEU A 302 -23.12 7.01 -15.84
C LEU A 302 -24.23 6.47 -16.76
N ALA A 303 -25.45 6.98 -16.68
CA ALA A 303 -26.56 6.58 -17.53
C ALA A 303 -26.33 6.91 -19.02
N ARG A 304 -25.67 8.04 -19.31
CA ARG A 304 -25.25 8.39 -20.68
C ARG A 304 -24.09 7.53 -21.20
N ASN A 305 -23.31 6.97 -20.29
CA ASN A 305 -22.14 6.14 -20.59
C ASN A 305 -22.28 4.75 -19.92
N PRO A 306 -23.28 3.92 -20.31
CA PRO A 306 -23.52 2.63 -19.67
C PRO A 306 -22.36 1.64 -19.92
N GLU A 307 -22.33 0.56 -19.14
CA GLU A 307 -21.42 -0.54 -19.39
C GLU A 307 -21.66 -1.10 -20.81
N GLY A 308 -20.58 -1.34 -21.56
CA GLY A 308 -20.65 -1.74 -22.97
C GLY A 308 -20.76 -0.58 -23.98
N SER A 309 -20.91 0.68 -23.53
CA SER A 309 -20.88 1.83 -24.45
C SER A 309 -19.50 2.01 -25.10
N LEU A 310 -19.46 2.63 -26.27
CA LEU A 310 -18.20 2.88 -26.99
C LEU A 310 -17.21 3.66 -26.13
N THR A 311 -17.67 4.72 -25.48
CA THR A 311 -16.84 5.57 -24.60
C THR A 311 -16.17 4.76 -23.50
N ARG A 312 -16.95 3.94 -22.75
CA ARG A 312 -16.40 3.09 -21.70
C ARG A 312 -15.47 2.01 -22.24
N ASN A 313 -15.84 1.38 -23.36
CA ASN A 313 -14.99 0.35 -23.96
C ASN A 313 -13.64 0.91 -24.41
N VAL A 314 -13.58 2.13 -24.95
CA VAL A 314 -12.31 2.80 -25.30
C VAL A 314 -11.43 3.01 -24.06
N LEU A 315 -11.99 3.50 -22.95
CA LEU A 315 -11.26 3.68 -21.70
C LEU A 315 -10.76 2.35 -21.12
N LEU A 316 -11.63 1.33 -21.08
CA LEU A 316 -11.28 0.00 -20.60
C LEU A 316 -10.21 -0.65 -21.49
N GLN A 317 -10.32 -0.50 -22.82
CA GLN A 317 -9.33 -1.00 -23.76
C GLN A 317 -7.96 -0.36 -23.52
N LYS A 318 -7.93 0.94 -23.24
CA LYS A 318 -6.69 1.70 -23.04
C LYS A 318 -5.96 1.31 -21.75
N TYR A 319 -6.68 1.07 -20.65
CA TYR A 319 -6.08 0.94 -19.30
C TYR A 319 -6.27 -0.43 -18.64
N LEU A 320 -7.26 -1.23 -19.04
CA LEU A 320 -7.59 -2.53 -18.43
C LEU A 320 -7.57 -3.70 -19.41
N LYS A 321 -7.18 -3.46 -20.67
CA LYS A 321 -6.93 -4.53 -21.65
C LYS A 321 -5.55 -4.40 -22.30
N SER A 322 -5.05 -3.18 -22.49
CA SER A 322 -3.71 -2.94 -23.01
C SER A 322 -2.70 -2.86 -21.87
N VAL A 323 -1.67 -3.70 -21.95
CA VAL A 323 -0.54 -3.71 -20.98
C VAL A 323 0.51 -2.64 -21.26
N LYS A 324 0.24 -1.70 -22.17
CA LYS A 324 1.20 -0.66 -22.58
C LYS A 324 1.79 0.14 -21.42
N TYR A 325 0.96 0.45 -20.42
CA TYR A 325 1.37 1.24 -19.25
C TYR A 325 1.66 0.35 -18.02
N ALA A 326 1.37 -0.95 -18.12
CA ALA A 326 1.46 -1.89 -17.01
C ALA A 326 2.75 -2.71 -17.00
N LYS A 327 3.46 -2.81 -18.14
CA LYS A 327 4.68 -3.64 -18.22
C LYS A 327 5.74 -3.15 -17.25
N PRO A 328 6.22 -4.01 -16.33
CA PRO A 328 7.36 -3.68 -15.48
C PRO A 328 8.61 -3.46 -16.35
N ALA A 329 9.49 -2.56 -15.88
CA ALA A 329 10.80 -2.36 -16.50
C ALA A 329 11.75 -3.55 -16.27
N THR A 330 11.35 -4.52 -15.45
CA THR A 330 12.16 -5.62 -14.95
C THR A 330 12.12 -6.82 -15.90
N SER A 331 13.28 -7.34 -16.28
CA SER A 331 13.37 -8.54 -17.11
C SER A 331 13.04 -9.82 -16.32
N GLU A 332 12.65 -10.90 -17.02
CA GLU A 332 12.40 -12.21 -16.40
C GLU A 332 13.63 -12.74 -15.64
N ALA A 333 14.83 -12.48 -16.16
CA ALA A 333 16.08 -12.84 -15.51
C ALA A 333 16.31 -12.07 -14.20
N ASP A 334 15.90 -10.79 -14.14
CA ASP A 334 15.97 -9.99 -12.93
C ASP A 334 14.96 -10.47 -11.88
N MET A 335 13.76 -10.84 -12.31
CA MET A 335 12.74 -11.41 -11.42
C MET A 335 13.18 -12.76 -10.84
N LYS A 336 13.85 -13.62 -11.63
CA LYS A 336 14.41 -14.88 -11.12
C LYS A 336 15.45 -14.63 -10.03
N ARG A 337 16.41 -13.74 -10.28
CA ARG A 337 17.44 -13.35 -9.29
C ARG A 337 16.83 -12.77 -8.03
N PHE A 338 15.78 -11.95 -8.19
CA PHE A 338 15.05 -11.39 -7.07
C PHE A 338 14.38 -12.46 -6.19
N ARG A 339 13.72 -13.46 -6.80
CA ARG A 339 13.11 -14.58 -6.06
C ARG A 339 14.14 -15.40 -5.28
N GLU A 340 15.31 -15.66 -5.86
CA GLU A 340 16.42 -16.36 -5.17
C GLU A 340 16.86 -15.56 -3.94
N LEU A 341 17.03 -14.25 -4.09
CA LEU A 341 17.41 -13.35 -3.01
C LEU A 341 16.38 -13.33 -1.89
N VAL A 342 15.10 -13.20 -2.21
CA VAL A 342 13.99 -13.23 -1.25
C VAL A 342 13.92 -14.57 -0.51
N GLY A 343 14.19 -15.68 -1.20
CA GLY A 343 14.29 -17.00 -0.58
C GLY A 343 15.38 -17.07 0.50
N LEU A 344 16.53 -16.46 0.25
CA LEU A 344 17.62 -16.37 1.23
C LEU A 344 17.26 -15.44 2.40
N MET A 345 16.64 -14.28 2.13
CA MET A 345 16.20 -13.35 3.17
C MET A 345 15.16 -13.98 4.08
N ARG A 346 14.23 -14.77 3.53
CA ARG A 346 13.25 -15.52 4.30
C ARG A 346 13.92 -16.59 5.15
N LYS A 347 14.82 -17.41 4.56
CA LYS A 347 15.58 -18.44 5.28
C LYS A 347 16.28 -17.89 6.52
N TYR A 348 16.99 -16.77 6.37
CA TYR A 348 17.75 -16.18 7.47
C TYR A 348 16.88 -15.30 8.37
N GLY A 349 15.83 -14.66 7.86
CA GLY A 349 14.81 -13.99 8.65
C GLY A 349 14.14 -14.94 9.64
N ASP A 350 13.71 -16.11 9.18
CA ASP A 350 13.12 -17.16 10.03
C ASP A 350 14.14 -17.66 11.08
N GLN A 351 15.41 -17.82 10.69
CA GLN A 351 16.47 -18.27 11.60
C GLN A 351 16.76 -17.29 12.74
N TYR A 352 16.65 -16.00 12.49
CA TYR A 352 16.97 -14.92 13.44
C TYR A 352 15.74 -14.18 13.98
N GLU A 353 14.54 -14.70 13.71
CA GLU A 353 13.23 -14.11 14.11
C GLU A 353 13.04 -12.67 13.60
N LEU A 354 13.55 -12.37 12.40
CA LEU A 354 13.44 -11.07 11.75
C LEU A 354 12.44 -11.11 10.58
N ASP A 355 11.74 -10.02 10.36
CA ASP A 355 10.86 -9.91 9.19
C ASP A 355 11.69 -9.81 7.89
N TYR A 356 11.57 -10.82 7.03
CA TYR A 356 12.29 -10.89 5.75
C TYR A 356 11.95 -9.73 4.81
N LEU A 357 10.76 -9.13 4.91
CA LEU A 357 10.39 -7.93 4.14
C LEU A 357 11.20 -6.70 4.59
N LEU A 358 11.47 -6.59 5.89
CA LEU A 358 12.37 -5.55 6.41
C LEU A 358 13.79 -5.76 5.87
N MET A 359 14.26 -7.00 5.84
CA MET A 359 15.59 -7.34 5.27
C MET A 359 15.65 -7.03 3.77
N ALA A 360 14.57 -7.30 3.01
CA ALA A 360 14.49 -6.97 1.60
C ALA A 360 14.51 -5.44 1.38
N ALA A 361 13.79 -4.68 2.20
CA ALA A 361 13.78 -3.22 2.15
C ALA A 361 15.17 -2.64 2.47
N GLN A 362 15.87 -3.18 3.47
CA GLN A 362 17.23 -2.77 3.81
C GLN A 362 18.20 -3.08 2.66
N GLY A 363 18.19 -4.30 2.10
CA GLY A 363 19.01 -4.67 0.96
C GLY A 363 18.75 -3.80 -0.28
N TYR A 364 17.51 -3.39 -0.49
CA TYR A 364 17.16 -2.43 -1.52
C TYR A 364 17.78 -1.05 -1.25
N GLN A 365 17.72 -0.57 -0.03
CA GLN A 365 18.32 0.72 0.36
C GLN A 365 19.84 0.69 0.23
N GLU A 366 20.49 -0.42 0.60
CA GLU A 366 21.95 -0.58 0.58
C GLU A 366 22.52 -0.67 -0.84
N SER A 367 21.86 -1.39 -1.73
CA SER A 367 22.41 -1.71 -3.05
C SER A 367 21.44 -1.60 -4.22
N GLY A 368 20.13 -1.39 -3.98
CA GLY A 368 19.09 -1.61 -4.99
C GLY A 368 18.91 -3.11 -5.29
N LEU A 369 19.25 -4.00 -4.35
CA LEU A 369 19.28 -5.46 -4.50
C LEU A 369 20.31 -5.98 -5.54
N ASP A 370 21.31 -5.16 -5.86
CA ASP A 370 22.39 -5.52 -6.78
C ASP A 370 23.56 -6.16 -6.03
N HIS A 371 23.76 -7.47 -6.24
CA HIS A 371 24.88 -8.19 -5.63
C HIS A 371 26.25 -7.80 -6.23
N GLY A 372 26.26 -7.23 -7.43
CA GLY A 372 27.47 -6.71 -8.07
C GLY A 372 28.01 -5.44 -7.44
N ARG A 373 27.20 -4.74 -6.62
CA ARG A 373 27.54 -3.44 -6.07
C ARG A 373 28.75 -3.50 -5.13
N ARG A 374 29.62 -2.50 -5.26
CA ARG A 374 30.80 -2.28 -4.39
C ARG A 374 30.80 -0.82 -3.96
N SER A 375 31.00 -0.56 -2.67
CA SER A 375 31.16 0.80 -2.17
C SER A 375 32.62 1.28 -2.27
N ALA A 376 32.82 2.60 -2.21
CA ALA A 376 34.15 3.20 -2.21
C ALA A 376 35.02 2.77 -1.00
N VAL A 377 34.38 2.37 0.09
CA VAL A 377 35.05 1.90 1.32
C VAL A 377 35.22 0.38 1.38
N GLY A 378 34.82 -0.36 0.32
CA GLY A 378 35.04 -1.79 0.19
C GLY A 378 33.89 -2.68 0.68
N ALA A 379 32.72 -2.15 1.01
CA ALA A 379 31.53 -2.95 1.27
C ALA A 379 31.03 -3.59 -0.02
N VAL A 380 30.49 -4.80 0.07
CA VAL A 380 30.14 -5.63 -1.09
C VAL A 380 28.73 -6.21 -1.02
N GLY A 381 28.11 -6.40 -2.19
CA GLY A 381 26.92 -7.20 -2.39
C GLY A 381 25.62 -6.53 -1.96
N VAL A 382 24.56 -7.33 -1.93
CA VAL A 382 23.19 -6.89 -1.65
C VAL A 382 23.06 -6.14 -0.33
N MET A 383 23.69 -6.65 0.73
CA MET A 383 23.60 -6.09 2.08
C MET A 383 24.78 -5.16 2.41
N GLN A 384 25.62 -4.81 1.43
CA GLN A 384 26.79 -3.93 1.57
C GLN A 384 27.65 -4.28 2.80
N VAL A 385 28.03 -5.55 2.94
CA VAL A 385 28.81 -6.07 4.05
C VAL A 385 30.30 -5.93 3.78
N MET A 386 31.06 -5.49 4.77
CA MET A 386 32.53 -5.49 4.70
C MET A 386 33.08 -6.92 4.79
N PRO A 387 34.06 -7.32 3.94
CA PRO A 387 34.65 -8.66 3.99
C PRO A 387 35.18 -9.04 5.38
N LYS A 388 35.72 -8.08 6.13
CA LYS A 388 36.18 -8.29 7.51
C LYS A 388 35.00 -8.68 8.43
N THR A 389 33.88 -7.99 8.33
CA THR A 389 32.67 -8.29 9.11
C THR A 389 32.15 -9.69 8.80
N GLY A 390 32.12 -10.10 7.50
CA GLY A 390 31.75 -11.44 7.13
C GLY A 390 32.64 -12.52 7.75
N ALA A 391 33.94 -12.28 7.79
CA ALA A 391 34.90 -13.18 8.45
C ALA A 391 34.68 -13.26 9.99
N GLU A 392 34.45 -12.14 10.65
CA GLU A 392 34.13 -12.07 12.09
C GLU A 392 32.82 -12.83 12.42
N LEU A 393 31.81 -12.69 11.57
CA LEU A 393 30.50 -13.37 11.72
C LEU A 393 30.58 -14.88 11.37
N LYS A 394 31.67 -15.36 10.75
CA LYS A 394 31.87 -16.75 10.33
C LYS A 394 30.78 -17.28 9.40
N VAL A 395 30.32 -16.44 8.48
CA VAL A 395 29.25 -16.78 7.53
C VAL A 395 29.74 -17.22 6.15
N GLY A 396 31.07 -17.17 5.92
CA GLY A 396 31.70 -17.48 4.64
C GLY A 396 32.12 -16.22 3.87
N ASP A 397 32.40 -16.38 2.58
CA ASP A 397 32.84 -15.26 1.73
C ASP A 397 31.65 -14.39 1.32
N VAL A 398 31.55 -13.21 1.89
CA VAL A 398 30.46 -12.24 1.61
C VAL A 398 30.46 -11.68 0.18
N ARG A 399 31.44 -12.04 -0.67
CA ARG A 399 31.38 -11.79 -2.11
C ARG A 399 30.41 -12.73 -2.82
N GLN A 400 30.01 -13.82 -2.18
CA GLN A 400 28.96 -14.73 -2.63
C GLN A 400 27.59 -14.27 -2.07
N LEU A 401 26.52 -14.53 -2.82
CA LEU A 401 25.18 -14.02 -2.50
C LEU A 401 24.67 -14.51 -1.15
N GLU A 402 24.68 -15.81 -0.90
CA GLU A 402 24.15 -16.39 0.33
C GLU A 402 24.90 -15.95 1.59
N PRO A 403 26.25 -16.02 1.67
CA PRO A 403 27.01 -15.47 2.79
C PRO A 403 26.78 -13.96 3.01
N ASN A 404 26.56 -13.19 1.94
CA ASN A 404 26.30 -11.76 2.02
C ASN A 404 24.97 -11.48 2.69
N VAL A 405 23.90 -12.16 2.26
CA VAL A 405 22.58 -12.05 2.89
C VAL A 405 22.63 -12.54 4.34
N HIS A 406 23.28 -13.68 4.59
CA HIS A 406 23.43 -14.21 5.94
C HIS A 406 24.14 -13.23 6.89
N ALA A 407 25.22 -12.59 6.43
CA ALA A 407 25.94 -11.58 7.22
C ALA A 407 25.11 -10.33 7.49
N GLY A 408 24.33 -9.89 6.51
CA GLY A 408 23.48 -8.70 6.64
C GLY A 408 22.26 -8.90 7.56
N VAL A 409 21.80 -10.16 7.70
CA VAL A 409 20.68 -10.50 8.60
C VAL A 409 21.17 -10.81 10.01
N LYS A 410 22.36 -11.40 10.17
CA LYS A 410 22.99 -11.74 11.45
C LYS A 410 23.55 -10.53 12.19
#